data_7183da1b3de11e31b11cd8c5436bf971
#
_entry.id   7183da1b3de11e31b11cd8c5436bf971
#
_cell.length_a   1.000
_cell.length_b   1.000
_cell.length_c   1.000
_cell.angle_alpha   90.00
_cell.angle_beta   90.00
_cell.angle_gamma   90.00
#
_symmetry.space_group_name_H-M   'P 1'
#
loop_
_entity.id
_entity.type
_entity.pdbx_description
1 polymer ?
#
loop_
_entity_poly.entity_id
_entity_poly.type
_entity_poly.pdbx_seq_one_letter_code
_entity_poly.pdbx_strand_id
1 'polypeptide(L)'
;MNNINTYEKSFPVSWEELHRNSKALAWRLSEMQPYKGIIAVTRGGLVPAAIVARELDVRLIDTVCVLSYNQKTKGEVNVLKESTIANNGQDWLIVDDLVDTGETIKAIRLNLPKAHYATVYAKPSGREQVDTFI
;
A
#
# COMPACT_ATOMS: atom_id res chain seq x y z
N MET A 1 -15.81 14.93 -22.96
CA MET A 1 -15.84 16.31 -22.47
C MET A 1 -15.50 16.40 -21.01
N ASN A 2 -16.15 15.61 -20.23
CA ASN A 2 -15.99 15.70 -18.78
C ASN A 2 -14.69 15.14 -18.28
N ASN A 3 -13.94 14.53 -19.13
CA ASN A 3 -12.69 13.91 -18.76
C ASN A 3 -11.62 14.92 -18.34
N ILE A 4 -11.78 16.15 -18.77
CA ILE A 4 -10.84 17.20 -18.42
C ILE A 4 -10.74 17.37 -16.91
N ASN A 5 -11.87 17.31 -16.24
CA ASN A 5 -11.89 17.46 -14.79
C ASN A 5 -11.20 16.32 -14.08
N THR A 6 -11.24 15.13 -14.68
CA THR A 6 -10.55 13.98 -14.14
C THR A 6 -9.05 14.18 -14.18
N TYR A 7 -8.55 14.72 -15.29
CA TYR A 7 -7.12 14.99 -15.42
C TYR A 7 -6.64 16.09 -14.48
N GLU A 8 -7.46 17.09 -14.27
CA GLU A 8 -7.11 18.17 -13.36
C GLU A 8 -6.92 17.70 -11.93
N LYS A 9 -7.56 16.61 -11.55
CA LYS A 9 -7.46 16.06 -10.22
C LYS A 9 -6.31 15.07 -10.03
N SER A 10 -5.64 14.72 -11.12
CA SER A 10 -4.53 13.80 -11.00
C SER A 10 -3.26 14.56 -10.61
N PHE A 11 -2.44 13.89 -9.82
CA PHE A 11 -1.15 14.41 -9.41
C PHE A 11 -0.08 13.53 -10.02
N PRO A 12 0.44 13.93 -11.19
CA PRO A 12 1.47 13.12 -11.82
C PRO A 12 2.71 13.07 -10.95
N VAL A 13 3.26 11.89 -10.80
CA VAL A 13 4.45 11.64 -10.01
C VAL A 13 5.49 11.04 -10.93
N SER A 14 6.68 11.63 -10.96
CA SER A 14 7.78 11.10 -11.74
C SER A 14 8.37 9.87 -11.06
N TRP A 15 9.11 9.08 -11.83
CA TRP A 15 9.83 7.93 -11.25
C TRP A 15 10.82 8.38 -10.19
N GLU A 16 11.48 9.51 -10.40
CA GLU A 16 12.42 10.04 -9.42
C GLU A 16 11.74 10.41 -8.12
N GLU A 17 10.57 11.02 -8.21
CA GLU A 17 9.80 11.37 -7.02
C GLU A 17 9.31 10.14 -6.28
N LEU A 18 8.82 9.15 -7.01
CA LEU A 18 8.36 7.91 -6.41
C LEU A 18 9.50 7.19 -5.70
N HIS A 19 10.66 7.13 -6.33
CA HIS A 19 11.84 6.50 -5.73
C HIS A 19 12.25 7.23 -4.46
N ARG A 20 12.38 8.55 -4.53
CA ARG A 20 12.76 9.37 -3.39
C ARG A 20 11.77 9.22 -2.23
N ASN A 21 10.48 9.29 -2.52
CA ASN A 21 9.46 9.20 -1.48
C ASN A 21 9.32 7.80 -0.92
N SER A 22 9.57 6.78 -1.74
CA SER A 22 9.59 5.40 -1.24
C SER A 22 10.76 5.18 -0.28
N LYS A 23 11.91 5.79 -0.55
CA LYS A 23 13.04 5.74 0.38
C LYS A 23 12.73 6.50 1.67
N ALA A 24 12.08 7.65 1.55
CA ALA A 24 11.67 8.40 2.73
C ALA A 24 10.70 7.60 3.58
N LEU A 25 9.78 6.88 2.95
CA LEU A 25 8.87 5.99 3.65
C LEU A 25 9.64 4.92 4.40
N ALA A 26 10.62 4.30 3.74
CA ALA A 26 11.44 3.29 4.39
C ALA A 26 12.14 3.84 5.64
N TRP A 27 12.62 5.05 5.58
CA TRP A 27 13.28 5.66 6.73
C TRP A 27 12.32 5.83 7.91
N ARG A 28 11.08 6.24 7.64
CA ARG A 28 10.07 6.33 8.69
C ARG A 28 9.78 4.96 9.29
N LEU A 29 9.74 3.95 8.43
CA LEU A 29 9.42 2.59 8.86
C LEU A 29 10.58 1.93 9.61
N SER A 30 11.81 2.40 9.41
CA SER A 30 12.99 1.80 10.01
C SER A 30 12.97 1.86 11.54
N GLU A 31 12.24 2.79 12.10
CA GLU A 31 12.15 2.93 13.57
C GLU A 31 11.34 1.81 14.21
N MET A 32 10.56 1.09 13.44
CA MET A 32 9.66 0.06 13.95
C MET A 32 10.12 -1.35 13.62
N GLN A 33 11.36 -1.49 13.18
CA GLN A 33 11.92 -2.80 12.87
C GLN A 33 12.13 -3.63 14.15
N PRO A 34 12.22 -4.96 14.01
CA PRO A 34 12.33 -5.71 12.74
C PRO A 34 10.99 -6.13 12.17
N TYR A 35 10.96 -6.28 10.84
CA TYR A 35 9.81 -6.86 10.14
C TYR A 35 10.16 -8.27 9.68
N LYS A 36 9.21 -9.17 9.79
CA LYS A 36 9.37 -10.53 9.26
C LYS A 36 9.35 -10.56 7.75
N GLY A 37 8.58 -9.69 7.15
CA GLY A 37 8.45 -9.62 5.70
C GLY A 37 7.61 -8.44 5.27
N ILE A 38 7.53 -8.26 3.96
CA ILE A 38 6.75 -7.20 3.34
C ILE A 38 5.73 -7.84 2.42
N ILE A 39 4.52 -7.31 2.43
CA ILE A 39 3.49 -7.68 1.48
C ILE A 39 3.22 -6.51 0.58
N ALA A 40 3.41 -6.70 -0.72
CA ALA A 40 3.09 -5.69 -1.72
C ALA A 40 1.64 -5.86 -2.15
N VAL A 41 0.90 -4.78 -2.14
CA VAL A 41 -0.46 -4.77 -2.68
C VAL A 41 -0.34 -4.54 -4.18
N THR A 42 -0.66 -5.56 -4.96
CA THR A 42 -0.47 -5.47 -6.41
C THR A 42 -1.64 -4.73 -7.04
N ARG A 43 -1.38 -4.01 -8.08
CA ARG A 43 -0.08 -3.78 -8.73
C ARG A 43 0.66 -2.57 -8.16
N GLY A 44 -0.06 -1.57 -7.68
CA GLY A 44 0.50 -0.28 -7.31
C GLY A 44 1.63 -0.34 -6.29
N GLY A 45 1.56 -1.30 -5.39
CA GLY A 45 2.57 -1.44 -4.35
C GLY A 45 3.84 -2.17 -4.76
N LEU A 46 3.91 -2.73 -5.98
CA LEU A 46 5.06 -3.53 -6.38
C LEU A 46 6.37 -2.74 -6.38
N VAL A 47 6.36 -1.56 -6.99
CA VAL A 47 7.58 -0.75 -7.06
C VAL A 47 7.94 -0.17 -5.68
N PRO A 48 7.02 0.48 -4.96
CA PRO A 48 7.35 0.95 -3.62
C PRO A 48 7.82 -0.17 -2.69
N ALA A 49 7.19 -1.33 -2.73
CA ALA A 49 7.58 -2.44 -1.87
C ALA A 49 9.00 -2.91 -2.16
N ALA A 50 9.39 -2.96 -3.44
CA ALA A 50 10.74 -3.34 -3.81
C ALA A 50 11.78 -2.36 -3.26
N ILE A 51 11.48 -1.07 -3.34
CA ILE A 51 12.38 -0.04 -2.82
C ILE A 51 12.48 -0.11 -1.30
N VAL A 52 11.32 -0.21 -0.63
CA VAL A 52 11.29 -0.29 0.84
C VAL A 52 12.00 -1.54 1.33
N ALA A 53 11.78 -2.68 0.68
CA ALA A 53 12.42 -3.93 1.07
C ALA A 53 13.94 -3.81 0.98
N ARG A 54 14.44 -3.18 -0.08
CA ARG A 54 15.86 -2.98 -0.26
C ARG A 54 16.44 -2.08 0.83
N GLU A 55 15.77 -0.98 1.10
CA GLU A 55 16.24 -0.01 2.10
C GLU A 55 16.22 -0.60 3.51
N LEU A 56 15.24 -1.41 3.84
CA LEU A 56 15.13 -2.02 5.16
C LEU A 56 15.84 -3.37 5.27
N ASP A 57 16.41 -3.86 4.18
CA ASP A 57 17.03 -5.17 4.09
C ASP A 57 16.08 -6.30 4.53
N VAL A 58 14.84 -6.21 4.07
CA VAL A 58 13.84 -7.25 4.28
C VAL A 58 13.78 -8.08 3.00
N ARG A 59 14.07 -9.38 3.12
CA ARG A 59 14.19 -10.25 1.96
C ARG A 59 12.93 -11.02 1.63
N LEU A 60 12.09 -11.28 2.62
CA LEU A 60 10.87 -12.04 2.41
C LEU A 60 9.77 -11.11 1.95
N ILE A 61 9.31 -11.32 0.72
CA ILE A 61 8.26 -10.49 0.12
C ILE A 61 7.18 -11.40 -0.41
N ASP A 62 5.95 -11.10 -0.04
CA ASP A 62 4.77 -11.75 -0.59
C ASP A 62 3.89 -10.70 -1.24
N THR A 63 2.80 -11.10 -1.85
CA THR A 63 1.87 -10.19 -2.50
C THR A 63 0.45 -10.50 -2.09
N VAL A 64 -0.38 -9.47 -2.13
CA VAL A 64 -1.83 -9.58 -2.01
C VAL A 64 -2.40 -8.92 -3.26
N CYS A 65 -3.31 -9.61 -3.91
CA CYS A 65 -3.98 -9.06 -5.08
C CYS A 65 -5.41 -8.72 -4.74
N VAL A 66 -5.76 -7.46 -4.91
CA VAL A 66 -7.09 -6.96 -4.62
C VAL A 66 -7.66 -6.35 -5.88
N LEU A 67 -8.88 -6.72 -6.20
CA LEU A 67 -9.59 -6.16 -7.34
C LEU A 67 -10.75 -5.33 -6.85
N SER A 68 -10.75 -4.07 -7.25
CA SER A 68 -11.85 -3.17 -6.99
C SER A 68 -12.78 -3.22 -8.18
N TYR A 69 -14.00 -3.70 -7.98
CA TYR A 69 -14.94 -3.74 -9.07
C TYR A 69 -15.45 -2.36 -9.41
N ASN A 70 -16.32 -2.27 -10.38
CA ASN A 70 -16.64 -1.00 -10.96
C ASN A 70 -17.07 0.04 -9.90
N GLN A 71 -16.95 1.28 -10.30
CA GLN A 71 -17.22 2.41 -9.42
C GLN A 71 -18.67 2.56 -9.01
N LYS A 72 -19.57 1.86 -9.67
CA LYS A 72 -20.98 1.96 -9.37
C LYS A 72 -21.35 1.19 -8.12
N THR A 73 -20.60 0.16 -7.80
CA THR A 73 -20.80 -0.61 -6.58
C THR A 73 -19.71 -0.23 -5.60
N LYS A 74 -19.92 0.90 -4.94
CA LYS A 74 -18.96 1.43 -4.00
C LYS A 74 -18.65 0.45 -2.89
N GLY A 75 -17.38 0.31 -2.57
CA GLY A 75 -16.95 -0.52 -1.49
C GLY A 75 -16.84 -1.99 -1.81
N GLU A 76 -17.16 -2.37 -3.04
CA GLU A 76 -17.01 -3.76 -3.44
C GLU A 76 -15.56 -4.03 -3.81
N VAL A 77 -14.89 -4.72 -2.93
CA VAL A 77 -13.48 -5.07 -3.10
C VAL A 77 -13.35 -6.57 -2.88
N ASN A 78 -12.73 -7.24 -3.83
CA ASN A 78 -12.45 -8.66 -3.72
C ASN A 78 -10.98 -8.92 -3.60
N VAL A 79 -10.60 -9.68 -2.58
CA VAL A 79 -9.24 -10.15 -2.43
C VAL A 79 -9.10 -11.42 -3.26
N LEU A 80 -8.39 -11.32 -4.37
CA LEU A 80 -8.20 -12.45 -5.30
C LEU A 80 -7.09 -13.38 -4.85
N LYS A 81 -6.10 -12.85 -4.18
CA LYS A 81 -4.99 -13.64 -3.66
C LYS A 81 -4.59 -13.09 -2.31
N GLU A 82 -4.62 -13.94 -1.31
CA GLU A 82 -4.23 -13.58 0.04
C GLU A 82 -2.80 -14.04 0.33
N SER A 83 -2.22 -13.48 1.38
CA SER A 83 -0.95 -13.98 1.90
C SER A 83 -1.25 -15.05 2.93
N THR A 84 -0.69 -16.24 2.71
CA THR A 84 -0.88 -17.36 3.63
C THR A 84 0.27 -17.52 4.61
N ILE A 85 1.39 -16.84 4.38
CA ILE A 85 2.58 -16.98 5.21
C ILE A 85 2.66 -15.96 6.32
N ALA A 86 1.83 -14.94 6.28
CA ALA A 86 1.89 -13.85 7.24
C ALA A 86 0.96 -14.05 8.45
N ASN A 87 0.17 -15.11 8.47
CA ASN A 87 -0.82 -15.40 9.51
C ASN A 87 -1.77 -14.21 9.71
N ASN A 88 -1.74 -13.55 10.87
CA ASN A 88 -2.56 -12.38 11.13
C ASN A 88 -1.85 -11.06 10.82
N GLY A 89 -0.63 -11.14 10.29
CA GLY A 89 0.15 -9.96 9.92
C GLY A 89 1.08 -9.42 10.99
N GLN A 90 1.17 -10.07 12.15
CA GLN A 90 2.05 -9.61 13.21
C GLN A 90 3.49 -9.51 12.70
N ASP A 91 4.09 -8.33 12.86
CA ASP A 91 5.44 -8.00 12.42
C ASP A 91 5.62 -7.98 10.89
N TRP A 92 4.52 -7.92 10.16
CA TRP A 92 4.53 -7.78 8.71
C TRP A 92 4.18 -6.36 8.31
N LEU A 93 4.80 -5.93 7.22
CA LEU A 93 4.58 -4.61 6.65
C LEU A 93 3.82 -4.76 5.33
N ILE A 94 2.71 -4.05 5.21
CA ILE A 94 1.94 -4.01 3.97
C ILE A 94 2.26 -2.70 3.27
N VAL A 95 2.64 -2.76 2.00
CA VAL A 95 3.04 -1.57 1.24
C VAL A 95 2.19 -1.42 -0.01
N ASP A 96 1.64 -0.24 -0.20
CA ASP A 96 0.97 0.15 -1.42
C ASP A 96 1.48 1.54 -1.84
N ASP A 97 1.14 1.97 -3.04
CA ASP A 97 1.57 3.27 -3.53
C ASP A 97 0.72 4.40 -2.96
N LEU A 98 -0.57 4.20 -2.93
CA LEU A 98 -1.53 5.25 -2.60
C LEU A 98 -2.73 4.67 -1.87
N VAL A 99 -3.19 5.36 -0.84
CA VAL A 99 -4.51 5.11 -0.29
C VAL A 99 -5.45 6.22 -0.76
N ASP A 100 -6.57 5.83 -1.35
CA ASP A 100 -7.59 6.77 -1.81
C ASP A 100 -8.69 6.89 -0.75
N THR A 101 -9.65 5.98 -0.75
CA THR A 101 -10.71 5.95 0.25
C THR A 101 -10.42 5.01 1.41
N GLY A 102 -9.48 4.11 1.23
CA GLY A 102 -9.12 3.13 2.24
C GLY A 102 -9.85 1.80 2.15
N GLU A 103 -10.71 1.63 1.15
CA GLU A 103 -11.50 0.40 1.04
C GLU A 103 -10.64 -0.83 0.81
N THR A 104 -9.60 -0.69 0.00
CA THR A 104 -8.66 -1.79 -0.24
C THR A 104 -7.98 -2.21 1.05
N ILE A 105 -7.50 -1.25 1.82
CA ILE A 105 -6.81 -1.53 3.07
C ILE A 105 -7.75 -2.16 4.08
N LYS A 106 -8.99 -1.67 4.16
CA LYS A 106 -9.98 -2.27 5.05
C LYS A 106 -10.21 -3.74 4.72
N ALA A 107 -10.28 -4.07 3.44
CA ALA A 107 -10.48 -5.45 3.00
C ALA A 107 -9.30 -6.33 3.41
N ILE A 108 -8.08 -5.83 3.24
CA ILE A 108 -6.88 -6.59 3.59
C ILE A 108 -6.78 -6.76 5.11
N ARG A 109 -7.14 -5.75 5.88
CA ARG A 109 -7.07 -5.80 7.34
C ARG A 109 -7.98 -6.89 7.94
N LEU A 110 -9.00 -7.30 7.23
CA LEU A 110 -9.84 -8.40 7.72
C LEU A 110 -9.02 -9.68 7.90
N ASN A 111 -8.06 -9.90 7.03
CA ASN A 111 -7.21 -11.09 7.08
C ASN A 111 -5.88 -10.84 7.80
N LEU A 112 -5.39 -9.61 7.75
CA LEU A 112 -4.09 -9.27 8.33
C LEU A 112 -4.25 -8.09 9.31
N PRO A 113 -5.02 -8.29 10.39
CA PRO A 113 -5.35 -7.17 11.29
C PRO A 113 -4.17 -6.64 12.09
N LYS A 114 -3.11 -7.43 12.24
CA LYS A 114 -1.97 -7.03 13.05
C LYS A 114 -0.79 -6.51 12.26
N ALA A 115 -0.92 -6.40 10.94
CA ALA A 115 0.12 -5.86 10.10
C ALA A 115 0.20 -4.34 10.23
N HIS A 116 1.36 -3.80 9.89
CA HIS A 116 1.56 -2.36 9.79
C HIS A 116 1.34 -1.95 8.34
N TYR A 117 0.47 -0.99 8.11
CA TYR A 117 0.07 -0.57 6.76
C TYR A 117 0.75 0.73 6.38
N ALA A 118 1.45 0.72 5.27
CA ALA A 118 2.19 1.89 4.80
C ALA A 118 1.92 2.14 3.32
N THR A 119 1.74 3.41 2.97
CA THR A 119 1.64 3.83 1.58
C THR A 119 2.59 4.99 1.34
N VAL A 120 3.03 5.15 0.09
CA VAL A 120 3.87 6.30 -0.24
C VAL A 120 3.04 7.57 -0.11
N TYR A 121 1.83 7.53 -0.66
CA TYR A 121 0.94 8.68 -0.64
C TYR A 121 -0.38 8.34 0.02
N ALA A 122 -1.04 9.36 0.57
CA ALA A 122 -2.35 9.17 1.19
C ALA A 122 -3.24 10.37 0.88
N LYS A 123 -4.39 10.11 0.29
CA LYS A 123 -5.40 11.15 0.15
C LYS A 123 -6.11 11.37 1.48
N PRO A 124 -6.60 12.58 1.73
CA PRO A 124 -7.24 12.87 3.02
C PRO A 124 -8.35 11.90 3.40
N SER A 125 -9.11 11.41 2.42
CA SER A 125 -10.24 10.52 2.69
C SER A 125 -9.83 9.13 3.14
N GLY A 126 -8.58 8.73 2.89
CA GLY A 126 -8.12 7.38 3.20
C GLY A 126 -6.98 7.29 4.20
N ARG A 127 -6.38 8.42 4.56
CA ARG A 127 -5.16 8.39 5.38
C ARG A 127 -5.37 7.78 6.78
N GLU A 128 -6.59 7.80 7.27
CA GLU A 128 -6.87 7.20 8.57
C GLU A 128 -6.73 5.68 8.56
N GLN A 129 -6.79 5.07 7.39
CA GLN A 129 -6.65 3.63 7.26
C GLN A 129 -5.19 3.18 7.22
N VAL A 130 -4.27 4.10 7.11
CA VAL A 130 -2.84 3.81 6.94
C VAL A 130 -2.09 4.23 8.20
N ASP A 131 -1.13 3.41 8.60
CA ASP A 131 -0.33 3.67 9.80
C ASP A 131 0.84 4.62 9.52
N THR A 132 1.44 4.53 8.35
CA THR A 132 2.56 5.39 7.96
C THR A 132 2.45 5.78 6.49
N PHE A 133 2.70 7.04 6.20
CA PHE A 133 2.76 7.57 4.83
C PHE A 133 3.65 8.81 4.79
N ILE A 134 3.97 9.28 3.58
CA ILE A 134 4.78 10.49 3.39
C ILE A 134 3.94 11.75 3.24
#